data_0a2794a60624f8468646b9147831c056
#
_entry.id   0a2794a60624f8468646b9147831c056
#
_cell.length_a   1.000
_cell.length_b   1.000
_cell.length_c   1.000
_cell.angle_alpha   90.00
_cell.angle_beta   90.00
_cell.angle_gamma   90.00
#
_symmetry.space_group_name_H-M   'P 1'
#
loop_
_entity.id
_entity.type
_entity.pdbx_description
1 polymer ?
#
loop_
_entity_poly.entity_id
_entity_poly.type
_entity_poly.pdbx_seq_one_letter_code
_entity_poly.pdbx_strand_id
1 'polypeptide(L)'
;SVDKLNPDLRIHLRLDRGEAILSLDLSGHSLHQRGYRLQQGAAPLKENLAAAVLIRAGWPRIAAEGGALADPMCGVGTFLVEAAMIAADIAPNMTREQWGFSKWLGHVPALWKKVHAEAELRAAAGMAKPPLWIRGYEADPRLIQPARNNIERAGMSDWIKVYQGEVATFEPRPDQNQKGLVICNPPYGERLGDEASLLYLYQNLGERMRQACMGWEAAVFTGAPDLGKRMGIRSHKQYAFWNGALPCKLLLIKVQPEQFVTGERRTPEQREREREQAEADKSPLEPLERQYNKNGNPIKPTPAPAPVVEQARLSEGGQMFANRLQKNLKQLGKWARKDGVECYRLYDADMPEYSMAVDLYGDWVHVQEYAAPKSIDPEKAKERMFDAIAAIPQALGVDKNKVVIKRRERQSGTKQYQRQATQGQFMEVSEGGVKLLVNLTDYLDTGLFLDHRPLRLRIQKEAAGKRFLNLFCYTATATVHAAKGGARTTTSVDLSKTYLDWARRNLSLNGFSDKNRLEQGDVMAWLAEDRGEYELIFIDPPTFSNSKRMEGIFDVQRDHVQLLDLAMARLTKDGVLYFSNNFRKFELDESLAARYQVEEISASTLDPDFARNQKIHRAWRFSLRG
;
A
#
# COMPACT_ATOMS: atom_id res chain seq x y z
N SER A 1 18.89 -47.85 14.09
CA SER A 1 18.38 -46.72 14.88
C SER A 1 17.88 -45.62 13.95
N VAL A 2 16.77 -44.96 14.30
CA VAL A 2 16.21 -43.87 13.53
C VAL A 2 16.70 -42.56 14.14
N ASP A 3 17.60 -41.87 13.45
CA ASP A 3 17.99 -40.50 13.81
C ASP A 3 17.10 -39.50 13.05
N LYS A 4 16.35 -38.68 13.81
CA LYS A 4 15.42 -37.69 13.25
C LYS A 4 16.10 -36.38 12.85
N LEU A 5 17.28 -36.09 13.41
CA LEU A 5 17.99 -34.82 13.17
C LEU A 5 19.05 -34.97 12.07
N ASN A 6 19.86 -36.03 12.11
CA ASN A 6 20.95 -36.29 11.17
C ASN A 6 20.87 -37.73 10.60
N PRO A 7 19.79 -38.07 9.87
CA PRO A 7 19.66 -39.42 9.33
C PRO A 7 20.70 -39.65 8.20
N ASP A 8 21.17 -40.87 8.10
CA ASP A 8 22.06 -41.28 7.00
C ASP A 8 21.35 -41.24 5.65
N LEU A 9 20.04 -41.52 5.66
CA LEU A 9 19.17 -41.46 4.47
C LEU A 9 17.75 -41.10 4.89
N ARG A 10 17.13 -40.15 4.19
CA ARG A 10 15.72 -39.79 4.40
C ARG A 10 14.83 -40.55 3.45
N ILE A 11 13.79 -41.17 4.01
CA ILE A 11 12.78 -41.89 3.27
C ILE A 11 11.47 -41.12 3.37
N HIS A 12 10.84 -40.79 2.26
CA HIS A 12 9.51 -40.20 2.18
C HIS A 12 8.49 -41.28 1.81
N LEU A 13 7.42 -41.39 2.60
CA LEU A 13 6.27 -42.20 2.30
C LEU A 13 5.11 -41.30 1.95
N ARG A 14 4.56 -41.47 0.75
CA ARG A 14 3.31 -40.85 0.31
C ARG A 14 2.23 -41.91 0.14
N LEU A 15 1.09 -41.71 0.77
CA LEU A 15 -0.11 -42.52 0.56
C LEU A 15 -1.05 -41.73 -0.35
N ASP A 16 -1.40 -42.31 -1.50
CA ASP A 16 -2.27 -41.67 -2.48
C ASP A 16 -3.19 -42.74 -3.13
N ARG A 17 -4.50 -42.57 -3.01
CA ARG A 17 -5.53 -43.43 -3.60
C ARG A 17 -5.34 -44.94 -3.35
N GLY A 18 -4.88 -45.30 -2.14
CA GLY A 18 -4.65 -46.70 -1.76
C GLY A 18 -3.28 -47.26 -2.16
N GLU A 19 -2.44 -46.47 -2.79
CA GLU A 19 -1.04 -46.80 -3.11
C GLU A 19 -0.06 -46.15 -2.13
N ALA A 20 1.02 -46.85 -1.82
CA ALA A 20 2.11 -46.35 -1.01
C ALA A 20 3.35 -46.12 -1.88
N ILE A 21 3.76 -44.85 -2.01
CA ILE A 21 4.94 -44.47 -2.78
C ILE A 21 6.08 -44.21 -1.80
N LEU A 22 7.13 -45.03 -1.88
CA LEU A 22 8.37 -44.86 -1.13
C LEU A 22 9.38 -44.12 -2.01
N SER A 23 9.95 -43.03 -1.48
CA SER A 23 10.96 -42.22 -2.17
C SER A 23 12.17 -42.02 -1.27
N LEU A 24 13.37 -42.05 -1.84
CA LEU A 24 14.61 -41.70 -1.17
C LEU A 24 14.93 -40.22 -1.43
N ASP A 25 15.21 -39.46 -0.36
CA ASP A 25 15.67 -38.08 -0.50
C ASP A 25 17.19 -38.08 -0.78
N LEU A 26 17.52 -37.94 -2.03
CA LEU A 26 18.91 -37.88 -2.49
C LEU A 26 19.54 -36.48 -2.27
N SER A 27 18.74 -35.47 -1.97
CA SER A 27 19.22 -34.11 -1.73
C SER A 27 19.71 -33.89 -0.29
N GLY A 28 19.03 -34.47 0.68
CA GLY A 28 19.29 -34.33 2.13
C GLY A 28 18.81 -33.00 2.68
N HIS A 29 19.38 -31.88 2.30
CA HIS A 29 18.93 -30.54 2.62
C HIS A 29 18.30 -29.88 1.40
N SER A 30 17.49 -28.87 1.66
CA SER A 30 16.73 -28.15 0.62
C SER A 30 17.66 -27.57 -0.45
N LEU A 31 17.41 -27.90 -1.73
CA LEU A 31 18.30 -27.52 -2.87
C LEU A 31 18.28 -26.02 -3.15
N HIS A 32 17.26 -25.28 -2.68
CA HIS A 32 17.24 -23.83 -2.84
C HIS A 32 18.24 -23.12 -1.90
N GLN A 33 18.65 -23.74 -0.81
CA GLN A 33 19.62 -23.18 0.12
C GLN A 33 21.04 -23.35 -0.44
N ARG A 34 21.52 -22.35 -1.17
CA ARG A 34 22.81 -22.39 -1.86
C ARG A 34 23.98 -21.91 -1.00
N GLY A 35 23.71 -21.47 0.23
CA GLY A 35 24.72 -21.05 1.21
C GLY A 35 25.13 -19.57 1.15
N TYR A 36 24.91 -18.87 0.06
CA TYR A 36 25.30 -17.46 -0.04
C TYR A 36 24.32 -16.51 0.68
N ARG A 37 23.04 -16.89 0.83
CA ARG A 37 22.00 -16.03 1.40
C ARG A 37 21.80 -16.31 2.90
N LEU A 38 22.44 -15.53 3.75
CA LEU A 38 22.25 -15.58 5.20
C LEU A 38 21.21 -14.54 5.70
N GLN A 39 21.05 -13.42 4.94
CA GLN A 39 20.09 -12.37 5.27
C GLN A 39 18.93 -12.39 4.28
N GLN A 40 17.70 -12.26 4.80
CA GLN A 40 16.48 -12.31 4.02
C GLN A 40 15.77 -10.95 4.06
N GLY A 41 15.15 -10.55 2.94
CA GLY A 41 14.21 -9.44 2.90
C GLY A 41 12.81 -9.85 3.35
N ALA A 42 11.87 -8.91 3.34
CA ALA A 42 10.48 -9.14 3.78
C ALA A 42 9.71 -10.15 2.89
N ALA A 43 10.08 -10.29 1.61
CA ALA A 43 9.46 -11.21 0.65
C ALA A 43 10.55 -12.04 -0.07
N PRO A 44 11.10 -13.09 0.55
CA PRO A 44 12.22 -13.83 0.00
C PRO A 44 11.81 -14.66 -1.23
N LEU A 45 12.45 -14.41 -2.36
CA LEU A 45 12.41 -15.28 -3.52
C LEU A 45 13.40 -16.44 -3.31
N LYS A 46 12.95 -17.70 -3.43
CA LYS A 46 13.84 -18.86 -3.32
C LYS A 46 14.81 -18.90 -4.51
N GLU A 47 16.04 -19.29 -4.26
CA GLU A 47 17.13 -19.29 -5.24
C GLU A 47 16.81 -20.17 -6.46
N ASN A 48 16.26 -21.37 -6.25
CA ASN A 48 15.85 -22.25 -7.34
C ASN A 48 14.68 -21.67 -8.18
N LEU A 49 13.80 -20.89 -7.56
CA LEU A 49 12.72 -20.20 -8.26
C LEU A 49 13.29 -19.04 -9.09
N ALA A 50 14.26 -18.29 -8.53
CA ALA A 50 14.97 -17.24 -9.27
C ALA A 50 15.69 -17.80 -10.49
N ALA A 51 16.41 -18.91 -10.34
CA ALA A 51 17.05 -19.61 -11.46
C ALA A 51 16.04 -20.07 -12.53
N ALA A 52 14.90 -20.65 -12.10
CA ALA A 52 13.85 -21.09 -13.03
C ALA A 52 13.24 -19.92 -13.81
N VAL A 53 13.01 -18.77 -13.14
CA VAL A 53 12.52 -17.54 -13.77
C VAL A 53 13.54 -17.01 -14.79
N LEU A 54 14.83 -16.93 -14.44
CA LEU A 54 15.91 -16.50 -15.34
C LEU A 54 16.03 -17.40 -16.58
N ILE A 55 15.99 -18.73 -16.40
CA ILE A 55 16.04 -19.69 -17.52
C ILE A 55 14.84 -19.50 -18.44
N ARG A 56 13.62 -19.33 -17.85
CA ARG A 56 12.40 -19.12 -18.61
C ARG A 56 12.36 -17.77 -19.32
N ALA A 57 13.03 -16.76 -18.76
CA ALA A 57 13.23 -15.44 -19.36
C ALA A 57 14.28 -15.42 -20.49
N GLY A 58 14.94 -16.54 -20.76
CA GLY A 58 15.94 -16.64 -21.82
C GLY A 58 17.33 -16.12 -21.44
N TRP A 59 17.59 -15.89 -20.15
CA TRP A 59 18.88 -15.37 -19.68
C TRP A 59 20.10 -16.19 -20.15
N PRO A 60 20.10 -17.56 -20.16
CA PRO A 60 21.26 -18.32 -20.65
C PRO A 60 21.66 -17.96 -22.07
N ARG A 61 20.69 -17.73 -22.97
CA ARG A 61 20.96 -17.29 -24.36
C ARG A 61 21.51 -15.86 -24.38
N ILE A 62 20.85 -14.94 -23.67
CA ILE A 62 21.27 -13.53 -23.61
C ILE A 62 22.69 -13.40 -23.04
N ALA A 63 23.02 -14.15 -21.99
CA ALA A 63 24.34 -14.18 -21.39
C ALA A 63 25.40 -14.74 -22.33
N ALA A 64 25.08 -15.81 -23.09
CA ALA A 64 25.99 -16.40 -24.09
C ALA A 64 26.28 -15.42 -25.23
N GLU A 65 25.35 -14.54 -25.57
CA GLU A 65 25.50 -13.46 -26.56
C GLU A 65 26.22 -12.22 -25.98
N GLY A 66 26.71 -12.27 -24.72
CA GLY A 66 27.35 -11.14 -24.05
C GLY A 66 26.41 -10.06 -23.58
N GLY A 67 25.10 -10.37 -23.41
CA GLY A 67 24.08 -9.41 -23.03
C GLY A 67 24.17 -8.95 -21.58
N ALA A 68 23.54 -7.81 -21.28
CA ALA A 68 23.48 -7.20 -19.96
C ALA A 68 22.27 -7.69 -19.14
N LEU A 69 22.34 -7.56 -17.80
CA LEU A 69 21.18 -7.78 -16.92
C LEU A 69 21.02 -6.62 -15.94
N ALA A 70 19.80 -6.15 -15.79
CA ALA A 70 19.43 -5.12 -14.83
C ALA A 70 18.22 -5.56 -14.00
N ASP A 71 18.32 -5.40 -12.67
CA ASP A 71 17.21 -5.58 -11.73
C ASP A 71 16.93 -4.25 -11.01
N PRO A 72 15.82 -3.54 -11.36
CA PRO A 72 15.48 -2.25 -10.77
C PRO A 72 14.93 -2.33 -9.34
N MET A 73 14.71 -3.53 -8.79
CA MET A 73 14.20 -3.78 -7.45
C MET A 73 14.84 -5.05 -6.87
N CYS A 74 16.17 -5.05 -6.78
CA CYS A 74 16.94 -6.26 -6.56
C CYS A 74 16.83 -6.86 -5.15
N GLY A 75 16.30 -6.13 -4.18
CA GLY A 75 16.21 -6.58 -2.80
C GLY A 75 17.59 -7.00 -2.27
N VAL A 76 17.69 -8.23 -1.79
CA VAL A 76 18.96 -8.81 -1.31
C VAL A 76 19.79 -9.49 -2.41
N GLY A 77 19.49 -9.25 -3.70
CA GLY A 77 20.31 -9.63 -4.85
C GLY A 77 20.14 -11.05 -5.37
N THR A 78 19.06 -11.75 -5.06
CA THR A 78 18.89 -13.18 -5.44
C THR A 78 18.91 -13.39 -6.95
N PHE A 79 18.17 -12.59 -7.74
CA PHE A 79 18.23 -12.68 -9.22
C PHE A 79 19.63 -12.40 -9.76
N LEU A 80 20.32 -11.42 -9.18
CA LEU A 80 21.66 -11.02 -9.65
C LEU A 80 22.67 -12.15 -9.46
N VAL A 81 22.67 -12.80 -8.28
CA VAL A 81 23.58 -13.90 -7.97
C VAL A 81 23.29 -15.11 -8.85
N GLU A 82 22.04 -15.54 -8.97
CA GLU A 82 21.65 -16.67 -9.82
C GLU A 82 21.97 -16.38 -11.31
N ALA A 83 21.78 -15.12 -11.76
CA ALA A 83 22.13 -14.73 -13.12
C ALA A 83 23.63 -14.81 -13.39
N ALA A 84 24.47 -14.35 -12.47
CA ALA A 84 25.91 -14.42 -12.59
C ALA A 84 26.41 -15.89 -12.57
N MET A 85 25.86 -16.71 -11.66
CA MET A 85 26.18 -18.14 -11.60
C MET A 85 25.82 -18.87 -12.90
N ILE A 86 24.63 -18.58 -13.48
CA ILE A 86 24.23 -19.16 -14.78
C ILE A 86 25.19 -18.71 -15.90
N ALA A 87 25.54 -17.43 -15.94
CA ALA A 87 26.44 -16.89 -16.97
C ALA A 87 27.86 -17.44 -16.85
N ALA A 88 28.36 -17.68 -15.64
CA ALA A 88 29.66 -18.28 -15.36
C ALA A 88 29.64 -19.83 -15.36
N ASP A 89 28.53 -20.46 -15.73
CA ASP A 89 28.35 -21.92 -15.77
C ASP A 89 28.68 -22.61 -14.43
N ILE A 90 28.32 -21.98 -13.31
CA ILE A 90 28.56 -22.51 -11.97
C ILE A 90 27.37 -23.39 -11.55
N ALA A 91 27.64 -24.64 -11.24
CA ALA A 91 26.63 -25.58 -10.78
C ALA A 91 26.05 -25.16 -9.40
N PRO A 92 24.72 -25.19 -9.21
CA PRO A 92 24.12 -24.88 -7.91
C PRO A 92 24.58 -25.89 -6.85
N ASN A 93 24.79 -25.38 -5.62
CA ASN A 93 25.27 -26.19 -4.47
C ASN A 93 26.62 -26.89 -4.66
N MET A 94 27.49 -26.39 -5.54
CA MET A 94 28.80 -27.00 -5.83
C MET A 94 29.67 -27.07 -4.55
N THR A 95 29.53 -26.11 -3.63
CA THR A 95 30.26 -26.07 -2.35
C THR A 95 29.63 -26.94 -1.26
N ARG A 96 28.58 -27.71 -1.57
CA ARG A 96 27.94 -28.58 -0.58
C ARG A 96 28.74 -29.84 -0.35
N GLU A 97 29.17 -30.06 0.89
CA GLU A 97 30.01 -31.22 1.24
C GLU A 97 29.20 -32.50 1.44
N GLN A 98 27.96 -32.40 1.94
CA GLN A 98 27.12 -33.56 2.27
C GLN A 98 25.83 -33.57 1.46
N TRP A 99 25.55 -34.69 0.81
CA TRP A 99 24.34 -34.95 0.05
C TRP A 99 23.54 -36.09 0.69
N GLY A 100 22.24 -36.12 0.47
CA GLY A 100 21.37 -37.17 0.98
C GLY A 100 21.76 -38.58 0.50
N PHE A 101 22.38 -38.69 -0.64
CA PHE A 101 22.89 -39.97 -1.17
C PHE A 101 24.28 -40.34 -0.66
N SER A 102 25.02 -39.48 0.05
CA SER A 102 26.44 -39.72 0.39
C SER A 102 26.65 -40.99 1.22
N LYS A 103 25.68 -41.36 2.05
CA LYS A 103 25.72 -42.58 2.88
C LYS A 103 24.80 -43.70 2.35
N TRP A 104 24.22 -43.55 1.17
CA TRP A 104 23.44 -44.60 0.54
C TRP A 104 24.34 -45.73 0.03
N LEU A 105 23.97 -46.97 0.30
CA LEU A 105 24.76 -48.15 -0.11
C LEU A 105 24.93 -48.29 -1.62
N GLY A 106 24.00 -47.74 -2.42
CA GLY A 106 24.13 -47.68 -3.88
C GLY A 106 24.95 -46.50 -4.40
N HIS A 107 25.51 -45.64 -3.52
CA HIS A 107 26.35 -44.52 -3.95
C HIS A 107 27.69 -45.03 -4.45
N VAL A 108 28.12 -44.51 -5.60
CA VAL A 108 29.43 -44.80 -6.20
C VAL A 108 30.29 -43.53 -6.13
N PRO A 109 31.15 -43.39 -5.11
CA PRO A 109 31.95 -42.17 -4.87
C PRO A 109 32.82 -41.74 -6.06
N ALA A 110 33.34 -42.70 -6.82
CA ALA A 110 34.16 -42.42 -8.00
C ALA A 110 33.36 -41.70 -9.11
N LEU A 111 32.11 -42.07 -9.33
CA LEU A 111 31.23 -41.39 -10.30
C LEU A 111 30.88 -39.99 -9.83
N TRP A 112 30.56 -39.83 -8.54
CA TRP A 112 30.27 -38.51 -7.97
C TRP A 112 31.50 -37.58 -8.10
N LYS A 113 32.71 -38.07 -7.74
CA LYS A 113 33.93 -37.30 -7.87
C LYS A 113 34.18 -36.85 -9.30
N LYS A 114 33.90 -37.71 -10.30
CA LYS A 114 34.02 -37.37 -11.73
C LYS A 114 33.07 -36.26 -12.14
N VAL A 115 31.78 -36.35 -11.74
CA VAL A 115 30.75 -35.34 -12.06
C VAL A 115 31.08 -34.00 -11.38
N HIS A 116 31.52 -34.05 -10.12
CA HIS A 116 31.90 -32.85 -9.36
C HIS A 116 33.12 -32.15 -10.00
N ALA A 117 34.16 -32.90 -10.36
CA ALA A 117 35.36 -32.37 -11.05
C ALA A 117 35.00 -31.73 -12.41
N GLU A 118 34.09 -32.31 -13.17
CA GLU A 118 33.57 -31.69 -14.39
C GLU A 118 32.90 -30.34 -14.11
N ALA A 119 32.06 -30.27 -13.08
CA ALA A 119 31.41 -29.02 -12.68
C ALA A 119 32.41 -27.95 -12.22
N GLU A 120 33.45 -28.33 -11.48
CA GLU A 120 34.57 -27.43 -11.10
C GLU A 120 35.33 -26.89 -12.31
N LEU A 121 35.65 -27.73 -13.27
CA LEU A 121 36.33 -27.31 -14.51
C LEU A 121 35.45 -26.31 -15.31
N ARG A 122 34.15 -26.58 -15.42
CA ARG A 122 33.21 -25.68 -16.11
C ARG A 122 33.09 -24.34 -15.38
N ALA A 123 32.98 -24.35 -14.07
CA ALA A 123 32.93 -23.13 -13.26
C ALA A 123 34.23 -22.31 -13.40
N ALA A 124 35.39 -22.95 -13.34
CA ALA A 124 36.69 -22.29 -13.53
C ALA A 124 36.81 -21.65 -14.93
N ALA A 125 36.41 -22.37 -15.99
CA ALA A 125 36.37 -21.85 -17.35
C ALA A 125 35.37 -20.69 -17.51
N GLY A 126 34.23 -20.76 -16.84
CA GLY A 126 33.24 -19.70 -16.84
C GLY A 126 33.72 -18.44 -16.14
N MET A 127 34.32 -18.57 -14.96
CA MET A 127 34.89 -17.48 -14.19
C MET A 127 36.09 -16.79 -14.85
N ALA A 128 36.80 -17.49 -15.72
CA ALA A 128 37.92 -16.92 -16.52
C ALA A 128 37.43 -16.00 -17.65
N LYS A 129 36.15 -16.01 -18.00
CA LYS A 129 35.58 -15.10 -19.00
C LYS A 129 35.43 -13.66 -18.41
N PRO A 130 35.48 -12.63 -19.28
CA PRO A 130 35.17 -11.28 -18.85
C PRO A 130 33.77 -11.22 -18.18
N PRO A 131 33.64 -10.53 -17.02
CA PRO A 131 32.36 -10.40 -16.34
C PRO A 131 31.34 -9.68 -17.22
N LEU A 132 30.12 -10.18 -17.24
CA LEU A 132 28.99 -9.48 -17.88
C LEU A 132 28.57 -8.26 -17.07
N TRP A 133 27.89 -7.31 -17.72
CA TRP A 133 27.30 -6.18 -17.07
C TRP A 133 26.03 -6.64 -16.32
N ILE A 134 26.11 -6.89 -15.00
CA ILE A 134 25.00 -7.27 -14.14
C ILE A 134 24.85 -6.20 -13.05
N ARG A 135 23.71 -5.51 -13.00
CA ARG A 135 23.47 -4.39 -12.08
C ARG A 135 22.14 -4.53 -11.36
N GLY A 136 22.18 -4.26 -10.06
CA GLY A 136 20.99 -4.16 -9.22
C GLY A 136 20.78 -2.75 -8.71
N TYR A 137 19.52 -2.36 -8.58
CA TYR A 137 19.09 -1.11 -7.97
C TYR A 137 18.07 -1.42 -6.88
N GLU A 138 18.18 -0.72 -5.76
CA GLU A 138 17.30 -0.92 -4.61
C GLU A 138 17.03 0.43 -3.95
N ALA A 139 15.73 0.71 -3.71
CA ALA A 139 15.32 1.96 -3.09
C ALA A 139 15.56 1.97 -1.57
N ASP A 140 15.41 0.81 -0.91
CA ASP A 140 15.62 0.68 0.52
C ASP A 140 17.13 0.58 0.86
N PRO A 141 17.73 1.62 1.46
CA PRO A 141 19.15 1.61 1.78
C PRO A 141 19.55 0.49 2.74
N ARG A 142 18.60 -0.03 3.55
CA ARG A 142 18.84 -1.13 4.50
C ARG A 142 19.10 -2.46 3.81
N LEU A 143 18.70 -2.64 2.55
CA LEU A 143 18.89 -3.87 1.78
C LEU A 143 20.19 -3.87 0.94
N ILE A 144 20.82 -2.71 0.74
CA ILE A 144 22.04 -2.57 -0.08
C ILE A 144 23.20 -3.40 0.50
N GLN A 145 23.50 -3.23 1.78
CA GLN A 145 24.59 -3.97 2.42
C GLN A 145 24.31 -5.48 2.52
N PRO A 146 23.10 -5.95 2.91
CA PRO A 146 22.71 -7.34 2.77
C PRO A 146 22.90 -7.92 1.37
N ALA A 147 22.54 -7.19 0.31
CA ALA A 147 22.76 -7.62 -1.07
C ALA A 147 24.25 -7.79 -1.40
N ARG A 148 25.07 -6.80 -1.04
CA ARG A 148 26.53 -6.85 -1.23
C ARG A 148 27.17 -8.02 -0.50
N ASN A 149 26.77 -8.26 0.74
CA ASN A 149 27.27 -9.40 1.53
C ASN A 149 26.87 -10.76 0.92
N ASN A 150 25.68 -10.87 0.33
CA ASN A 150 25.24 -12.08 -0.37
C ASN A 150 26.06 -12.30 -1.66
N ILE A 151 26.31 -11.24 -2.43
CA ILE A 151 27.13 -11.25 -3.65
C ILE A 151 28.57 -11.65 -3.35
N GLU A 152 29.16 -11.09 -2.31
CA GLU A 152 30.50 -11.43 -1.84
C GLU A 152 30.63 -12.91 -1.46
N ARG A 153 29.68 -13.41 -0.64
CA ARG A 153 29.65 -14.84 -0.26
C ARG A 153 29.45 -15.77 -1.45
N ALA A 154 28.76 -15.32 -2.49
CA ALA A 154 28.64 -16.07 -3.74
C ALA A 154 29.90 -16.01 -4.62
N GLY A 155 30.91 -15.22 -4.27
CA GLY A 155 32.12 -15.01 -5.08
C GLY A 155 31.89 -14.20 -6.35
N MET A 156 30.81 -13.37 -6.40
CA MET A 156 30.37 -12.68 -7.62
C MET A 156 30.62 -11.17 -7.61
N SER A 157 31.49 -10.67 -6.73
CA SER A 157 31.70 -9.21 -6.54
C SER A 157 32.25 -8.50 -7.78
N ASP A 158 32.95 -9.20 -8.65
CA ASP A 158 33.49 -8.65 -9.91
C ASP A 158 32.38 -8.57 -10.99
N TRP A 159 31.41 -9.45 -10.93
CA TRP A 159 30.30 -9.54 -11.90
C TRP A 159 29.16 -8.61 -11.58
N ILE A 160 28.87 -8.38 -10.28
CA ILE A 160 27.66 -7.73 -9.83
C ILE A 160 27.98 -6.43 -9.09
N LYS A 161 27.29 -5.35 -9.46
CA LYS A 161 27.30 -4.11 -8.67
C LYS A 161 25.88 -3.73 -8.28
N VAL A 162 25.70 -3.25 -7.02
CA VAL A 162 24.41 -2.82 -6.48
C VAL A 162 24.49 -1.36 -6.09
N TYR A 163 23.49 -0.59 -6.55
CA TYR A 163 23.34 0.85 -6.32
C TYR A 163 22.04 1.15 -5.59
N GLN A 164 22.05 2.21 -4.80
CA GLN A 164 20.82 2.78 -4.31
C GLN A 164 20.14 3.55 -5.45
N GLY A 165 18.87 3.27 -5.71
CA GLY A 165 18.11 3.94 -6.76
C GLY A 165 16.66 3.53 -6.76
N GLU A 166 15.80 4.47 -7.17
CA GLU A 166 14.36 4.26 -7.31
C GLU A 166 13.99 3.84 -8.74
N VAL A 167 12.91 3.08 -8.89
CA VAL A 167 12.38 2.68 -10.20
C VAL A 167 12.06 3.88 -11.08
N ALA A 168 11.58 4.98 -10.50
CA ALA A 168 11.25 6.21 -11.24
C ALA A 168 12.45 6.84 -11.96
N THR A 169 13.67 6.58 -11.48
CA THR A 169 14.92 7.09 -12.07
C THR A 169 15.78 6.01 -12.69
N PHE A 170 15.25 4.77 -12.77
CA PHE A 170 15.97 3.63 -13.32
C PHE A 170 16.37 3.85 -14.78
N GLU A 171 17.66 3.74 -15.05
CA GLU A 171 18.25 3.86 -16.38
C GLU A 171 19.49 2.97 -16.46
N PRO A 172 19.39 1.77 -17.06
CA PRO A 172 20.55 0.93 -17.27
C PRO A 172 21.44 1.56 -18.33
N ARG A 173 22.73 1.65 -18.04
CA ARG A 173 23.76 2.21 -18.94
C ARG A 173 24.88 1.20 -19.15
N PRO A 174 24.64 0.11 -19.88
CA PRO A 174 25.70 -0.75 -20.34
C PRO A 174 26.51 -0.06 -21.45
N ASP A 175 27.57 -0.71 -21.93
CA ASP A 175 28.30 -0.21 -23.08
C ASP A 175 27.38 0.01 -24.29
N GLN A 176 27.75 0.96 -25.15
CA GLN A 176 26.91 1.41 -26.26
C GLN A 176 26.40 0.23 -27.11
N ASN A 177 25.07 0.20 -27.33
CA ASN A 177 24.35 -0.82 -28.10
C ASN A 177 24.17 -2.20 -27.45
N GLN A 178 24.64 -2.44 -26.23
CA GLN A 178 24.41 -3.71 -25.55
C GLN A 178 22.95 -3.88 -25.17
N LYS A 179 22.29 -4.89 -25.73
CA LYS A 179 20.94 -5.33 -25.36
C LYS A 179 21.03 -6.23 -24.13
N GLY A 180 19.90 -6.41 -23.43
CA GLY A 180 19.91 -7.21 -22.22
C GLY A 180 18.52 -7.62 -21.75
N LEU A 181 18.50 -8.09 -20.50
CA LEU A 181 17.32 -8.49 -19.77
C LEU A 181 17.09 -7.54 -18.58
N VAL A 182 15.92 -6.92 -18.52
CA VAL A 182 15.40 -6.34 -17.27
C VAL A 182 14.63 -7.42 -16.55
N ILE A 183 15.02 -7.75 -15.32
CA ILE A 183 14.32 -8.72 -14.49
C ILE A 183 13.97 -8.10 -13.16
N CYS A 184 12.76 -8.36 -12.64
CA CYS A 184 12.39 -7.89 -11.31
C CYS A 184 11.27 -8.72 -10.68
N ASN A 185 11.24 -8.68 -9.34
CA ASN A 185 10.16 -9.16 -8.51
C ASN A 185 9.56 -7.98 -7.72
N PRO A 186 8.71 -7.15 -8.37
CA PRO A 186 8.12 -6.01 -7.70
C PRO A 186 7.28 -6.46 -6.49
N PRO A 187 7.15 -5.63 -5.44
CA PRO A 187 6.23 -5.92 -4.36
C PRO A 187 4.80 -6.02 -4.90
N TYR A 188 4.00 -6.94 -4.36
CA TYR A 188 2.63 -7.19 -4.81
C TYR A 188 1.59 -7.11 -3.69
N GLY A 189 1.94 -6.44 -2.58
CA GLY A 189 1.03 -6.02 -1.52
C GLY A 189 0.38 -7.17 -0.74
N GLU A 190 0.94 -7.47 0.42
CA GLU A 190 0.25 -8.25 1.45
C GLU A 190 -0.48 -7.36 2.46
N ARG A 191 -0.34 -6.02 2.35
CA ARG A 191 -0.88 -5.04 3.30
C ARG A 191 -1.94 -4.15 2.64
N LEU A 192 -3.05 -3.99 3.32
CA LEU A 192 -4.07 -2.99 3.01
C LEU A 192 -3.43 -1.58 3.01
N GLY A 193 -3.60 -0.83 1.93
CA GLY A 193 -3.08 0.55 1.79
C GLY A 193 -1.93 0.72 0.81
N ASP A 194 -1.26 -0.36 0.38
CA ASP A 194 -0.13 -0.28 -0.57
C ASP A 194 -0.57 -0.17 -2.04
N GLU A 195 -1.87 -0.31 -2.36
CA GLU A 195 -2.37 -0.44 -3.74
C GLU A 195 -2.05 0.77 -4.63
N ALA A 196 -2.11 1.99 -4.09
CA ALA A 196 -1.77 3.19 -4.87
C ALA A 196 -0.28 3.25 -5.16
N SER A 197 0.55 3.04 -4.15
CA SER A 197 2.00 3.06 -4.30
C SER A 197 2.47 1.97 -5.25
N LEU A 198 1.85 0.79 -5.19
CA LEU A 198 2.12 -0.32 -6.11
C LEU A 198 1.67 0.00 -7.54
N LEU A 199 0.49 0.59 -7.73
CA LEU A 199 0.04 1.03 -9.05
C LEU A 199 1.05 1.98 -9.69
N TYR A 200 1.49 3.00 -8.95
CA TYR A 200 2.48 3.96 -9.44
C TYR A 200 3.85 3.32 -9.68
N LEU A 201 4.25 2.37 -8.83
CA LEU A 201 5.48 1.61 -9.01
C LEU A 201 5.48 0.86 -10.35
N TYR A 202 4.38 0.13 -10.66
CA TYR A 202 4.26 -0.60 -11.92
C TYR A 202 4.12 0.33 -13.12
N GLN A 203 3.44 1.46 -13.01
CA GLN A 203 3.39 2.49 -14.06
C GLN A 203 4.78 3.06 -14.33
N ASN A 204 5.53 3.45 -13.29
CA ASN A 204 6.91 3.95 -13.42
C ASN A 204 7.82 2.88 -14.03
N LEU A 205 7.70 1.62 -13.59
CA LEU A 205 8.48 0.51 -14.16
C LEU A 205 8.26 0.39 -15.68
N GLY A 206 7.00 0.40 -16.11
CA GLY A 206 6.66 0.33 -17.53
C GLY A 206 7.13 1.56 -18.31
N GLU A 207 7.01 2.75 -17.74
CA GLU A 207 7.47 3.99 -18.36
C GLU A 207 9.00 4.00 -18.52
N ARG A 208 9.74 3.64 -17.47
CA ARG A 208 11.21 3.55 -17.53
C ARG A 208 11.69 2.49 -18.51
N MET A 209 11.00 1.34 -18.58
CA MET A 209 11.32 0.34 -19.61
C MET A 209 11.16 0.91 -21.03
N ARG A 210 10.06 1.65 -21.31
CA ARG A 210 9.85 2.28 -22.62
C ARG A 210 10.91 3.32 -22.96
N GLN A 211 11.34 4.12 -21.98
CA GLN A 211 12.28 5.21 -22.18
C GLN A 211 13.75 4.75 -22.24
N ALA A 212 14.13 3.82 -21.37
CA ALA A 212 15.53 3.49 -21.10
C ALA A 212 15.96 2.09 -21.54
N CYS A 213 15.02 1.20 -21.90
CA CYS A 213 15.34 -0.20 -22.22
C CYS A 213 14.84 -0.61 -23.62
N MET A 214 14.78 0.31 -24.56
CA MET A 214 14.32 0.02 -25.91
C MET A 214 15.15 -1.10 -26.57
N GLY A 215 14.45 -2.10 -27.10
CA GLY A 215 15.07 -3.27 -27.72
C GLY A 215 15.58 -4.34 -26.76
N TRP A 216 15.40 -4.15 -25.43
CA TRP A 216 15.67 -5.17 -24.42
C TRP A 216 14.52 -6.17 -24.29
N GLU A 217 14.82 -7.32 -23.68
CA GLU A 217 13.78 -8.20 -23.13
C GLU A 217 13.53 -7.83 -21.66
N ALA A 218 12.31 -8.04 -21.18
CA ALA A 218 11.98 -7.84 -19.78
C ALA A 218 11.16 -9.02 -19.22
N ALA A 219 11.41 -9.34 -17.95
CA ALA A 219 10.80 -10.42 -17.22
C ALA A 219 10.32 -9.91 -15.86
N VAL A 220 9.01 -9.76 -15.67
CA VAL A 220 8.41 -9.29 -14.43
C VAL A 220 7.72 -10.47 -13.75
N PHE A 221 8.26 -10.87 -12.60
CA PHE A 221 7.71 -11.93 -11.76
C PHE A 221 6.81 -11.31 -10.69
N THR A 222 5.51 -11.60 -10.69
CA THR A 222 4.56 -10.90 -9.81
C THR A 222 3.43 -11.79 -9.31
N GLY A 223 3.03 -11.60 -8.05
CA GLY A 223 1.79 -12.10 -7.46
C GLY A 223 0.56 -11.22 -7.76
N ALA A 224 0.75 -10.04 -8.38
CA ALA A 224 -0.32 -9.13 -8.78
C ALA A 224 -0.32 -8.88 -10.30
N PRO A 225 -0.75 -9.86 -11.12
CA PRO A 225 -0.69 -9.75 -12.57
C PRO A 225 -1.52 -8.61 -13.15
N ASP A 226 -2.55 -8.13 -12.44
CA ASP A 226 -3.36 -7.00 -12.86
C ASP A 226 -2.60 -5.67 -12.78
N LEU A 227 -1.71 -5.51 -11.80
CA LEU A 227 -0.77 -4.40 -11.77
C LEU A 227 0.19 -4.46 -12.97
N GLY A 228 0.57 -5.68 -13.40
CA GLY A 228 1.37 -5.86 -14.61
C GLY A 228 0.72 -5.27 -15.87
N LYS A 229 -0.61 -5.30 -15.99
CA LYS A 229 -1.34 -4.64 -17.10
C LYS A 229 -1.17 -3.11 -17.09
N ARG A 230 -0.90 -2.52 -15.93
CA ARG A 230 -0.74 -1.06 -15.73
C ARG A 230 0.64 -0.52 -16.12
N MET A 231 1.59 -1.40 -16.45
CA MET A 231 2.90 -0.98 -17.00
C MET A 231 2.78 -0.31 -18.38
N GLY A 232 1.64 -0.44 -19.06
CA GLY A 232 1.46 0.11 -20.40
C GLY A 232 2.30 -0.56 -21.50
N ILE A 233 2.82 -1.77 -21.23
CA ILE A 233 3.51 -2.63 -22.20
C ILE A 233 2.86 -4.01 -22.15
N ARG A 234 2.54 -4.58 -23.30
CA ARG A 234 1.95 -5.93 -23.38
C ARG A 234 3.01 -7.01 -23.21
N SER A 235 2.74 -7.99 -22.36
CA SER A 235 3.51 -9.22 -22.32
C SER A 235 3.18 -10.08 -23.55
N HIS A 236 4.19 -10.56 -24.25
CA HIS A 236 4.00 -11.49 -25.37
C HIS A 236 3.80 -12.93 -24.89
N LYS A 237 4.20 -13.26 -23.67
CA LYS A 237 4.05 -14.58 -23.08
C LYS A 237 3.94 -14.49 -21.56
N GLN A 238 3.18 -15.41 -20.95
CA GLN A 238 3.00 -15.48 -19.50
C GLN A 238 3.13 -16.93 -19.05
N TYR A 239 3.71 -17.13 -17.87
CA TYR A 239 3.82 -18.44 -17.23
C TYR A 239 3.33 -18.38 -15.81
N ALA A 240 2.61 -19.43 -15.39
CA ALA A 240 2.20 -19.60 -14.00
C ALA A 240 3.35 -20.18 -13.17
N PHE A 241 3.53 -19.63 -11.99
CA PHE A 241 4.49 -20.05 -10.98
C PHE A 241 3.87 -20.00 -9.58
N TRP A 242 4.59 -20.51 -8.61
CA TRP A 242 4.22 -20.46 -7.19
C TRP A 242 5.41 -19.99 -6.37
N ASN A 243 5.22 -18.92 -5.58
CA ASN A 243 6.20 -18.51 -4.58
C ASN A 243 5.68 -18.92 -3.19
N GLY A 244 6.10 -20.11 -2.74
CA GLY A 244 5.47 -20.76 -1.60
C GLY A 244 4.02 -21.14 -1.90
N ALA A 245 3.07 -20.65 -1.12
CA ALA A 245 1.63 -20.83 -1.34
C ALA A 245 1.02 -19.80 -2.30
N LEU A 246 1.75 -18.74 -2.64
CA LEU A 246 1.24 -17.63 -3.43
C LEU A 246 1.31 -17.92 -4.93
N PRO A 247 0.19 -17.89 -5.68
CA PRO A 247 0.19 -17.98 -7.12
C PRO A 247 0.80 -16.71 -7.74
N CYS A 248 1.77 -16.88 -8.63
CA CYS A 248 2.48 -15.81 -9.31
C CYS A 248 2.43 -15.99 -10.82
N LYS A 249 2.66 -14.91 -11.55
CA LYS A 249 2.89 -14.94 -12.99
C LYS A 249 4.23 -14.34 -13.35
N LEU A 250 4.89 -14.96 -14.32
CA LEU A 250 6.03 -14.39 -15.00
C LEU A 250 5.55 -13.77 -16.31
N LEU A 251 5.69 -12.46 -16.43
CA LEU A 251 5.33 -11.70 -17.62
C LEU A 251 6.58 -11.48 -18.47
N LEU A 252 6.63 -12.05 -19.67
CA LEU A 252 7.72 -11.84 -20.62
C LEU A 252 7.34 -10.74 -21.62
N ILE A 253 8.20 -9.75 -21.76
CA ILE A 253 7.97 -8.53 -22.51
C ILE A 253 9.13 -8.31 -23.47
N LYS A 254 8.82 -7.95 -24.71
CA LYS A 254 9.78 -7.33 -25.62
C LYS A 254 9.56 -5.83 -25.55
N VAL A 255 10.60 -5.07 -25.15
CA VAL A 255 10.49 -3.62 -25.04
C VAL A 255 10.61 -3.00 -26.44
N GLN A 256 9.49 -3.00 -27.15
CA GLN A 256 9.39 -2.55 -28.53
C GLN A 256 8.08 -1.76 -28.71
N PRO A 257 8.03 -0.76 -29.60
CA PRO A 257 6.85 0.10 -29.78
C PRO A 257 5.56 -0.66 -30.06
N GLU A 258 5.62 -1.81 -30.76
CA GLU A 258 4.48 -2.65 -31.11
C GLU A 258 3.80 -3.27 -29.88
N GLN A 259 4.51 -3.36 -28.77
CA GLN A 259 4.01 -3.89 -27.51
C GLN A 259 3.43 -2.78 -26.58
N PHE A 260 3.61 -1.51 -26.94
CA PHE A 260 3.13 -0.41 -26.09
C PHE A 260 1.62 -0.29 -26.19
N VAL A 261 0.98 -0.06 -25.04
CA VAL A 261 -0.46 0.18 -24.96
C VAL A 261 -0.71 1.67 -25.24
N THR A 262 -1.04 1.99 -26.49
CA THR A 262 -1.57 3.31 -26.85
C THR A 262 -3.07 3.29 -26.62
N GLY A 263 -3.63 4.35 -26.00
CA GLY A 263 -5.05 4.40 -25.57
C GLY A 263 -6.12 4.30 -26.67
N GLU A 264 -5.74 4.18 -27.95
CA GLU A 264 -6.65 3.91 -29.06
C GLU A 264 -6.67 2.41 -29.35
N ARG A 265 -7.85 1.83 -29.42
CA ARG A 265 -8.04 0.50 -30.02
C ARG A 265 -7.69 0.59 -31.49
N ARG A 266 -6.46 0.21 -31.86
CA ARG A 266 -6.03 0.14 -33.24
C ARG A 266 -6.91 -0.83 -34.00
N THR A 267 -7.48 -0.38 -35.11
CA THR A 267 -8.21 -1.25 -36.03
C THR A 267 -7.26 -2.27 -36.67
N PRO A 268 -7.75 -3.42 -37.18
CA PRO A 268 -6.92 -4.37 -37.91
C PRO A 268 -6.13 -3.73 -39.05
N GLU A 269 -6.74 -2.79 -39.77
CA GLU A 269 -6.14 -2.05 -40.89
C GLU A 269 -4.99 -1.10 -40.45
N GLN A 270 -5.11 -0.50 -39.27
CA GLN A 270 -4.03 0.30 -38.69
C GLN A 270 -2.82 -0.56 -38.29
N ARG A 271 -3.06 -1.78 -37.79
CA ARG A 271 -1.99 -2.74 -37.44
C ARG A 271 -1.24 -3.24 -38.70
N GLU A 272 -1.94 -3.38 -39.79
CA GLU A 272 -1.37 -3.84 -41.06
C GLU A 272 -0.51 -2.74 -41.70
N ARG A 273 -0.97 -1.50 -41.76
CA ARG A 273 -0.20 -0.34 -42.20
C ARG A 273 1.06 -0.08 -41.38
N GLU A 274 1.00 -0.26 -40.05
CA GLU A 274 2.16 -0.10 -39.19
C GLU A 274 3.18 -1.25 -39.37
N ARG A 275 2.73 -2.47 -39.71
CA ARG A 275 3.62 -3.58 -40.10
C ARG A 275 4.33 -3.29 -41.44
N GLU A 276 3.60 -2.83 -42.42
CA GLU A 276 4.15 -2.45 -43.72
C GLU A 276 5.15 -1.30 -43.60
N GLN A 277 4.85 -0.30 -42.77
CA GLN A 277 5.77 0.81 -42.49
C GLN A 277 7.03 0.36 -41.73
N ALA A 278 6.90 -0.53 -40.73
CA ALA A 278 8.04 -1.08 -39.99
C ALA A 278 8.91 -2.03 -40.84
N GLU A 279 8.37 -2.65 -41.88
CA GLU A 279 9.14 -3.41 -42.88
C GLU A 279 9.83 -2.51 -43.90
N ALA A 280 9.22 -1.37 -44.26
CA ALA A 280 9.81 -0.39 -45.15
C ALA A 280 10.97 0.41 -44.51
N ASP A 281 10.95 0.60 -43.20
CA ASP A 281 11.97 1.34 -42.44
C ASP A 281 13.23 0.53 -42.12
N LYS A 282 13.36 -0.69 -42.64
CA LYS A 282 14.58 -1.52 -42.54
C LYS A 282 15.67 -1.13 -43.53
N SER A 283 15.81 0.16 -43.81
CA SER A 283 16.99 0.67 -44.53
C SER A 283 18.24 0.63 -43.62
N PRO A 284 19.42 0.33 -44.14
CA PRO A 284 20.65 0.30 -43.37
C PRO A 284 20.94 1.69 -42.79
N LEU A 285 21.16 1.78 -41.51
CA LEU A 285 21.59 3.00 -40.82
C LEU A 285 22.93 3.44 -41.36
N GLU A 286 23.00 4.58 -42.01
CA GLU A 286 24.28 5.24 -42.32
C GLU A 286 24.99 5.64 -41.01
N PRO A 287 26.33 5.53 -40.94
CA PRO A 287 27.07 5.91 -39.75
C PRO A 287 26.93 7.41 -39.48
N LEU A 288 26.50 7.79 -38.30
CA LEU A 288 26.48 9.18 -37.85
C LEU A 288 27.93 9.71 -37.80
N GLU A 289 28.27 10.61 -38.73
CA GLU A 289 29.54 11.35 -38.71
C GLU A 289 29.63 12.20 -37.43
N ARG A 290 30.71 12.02 -36.66
CA ARG A 290 31.00 12.83 -35.47
C ARG A 290 31.34 14.26 -35.94
N GLN A 291 30.55 15.22 -35.50
CA GLN A 291 30.84 16.63 -35.69
C GLN A 291 31.91 17.11 -34.71
N TYR A 292 32.98 17.70 -35.25
CA TYR A 292 34.06 18.32 -34.49
C TYR A 292 33.96 19.85 -34.59
N ASN A 293 34.32 20.56 -33.52
CA ASN A 293 34.42 22.01 -33.56
C ASN A 293 35.70 22.42 -34.35
N LYS A 294 35.81 23.72 -34.64
CA LYS A 294 36.93 24.29 -35.42
C LYS A 294 38.32 24.01 -34.84
N ASN A 295 38.42 23.48 -33.62
CA ASN A 295 39.67 23.14 -32.95
C ASN A 295 39.90 21.62 -32.84
N GLY A 296 39.16 20.79 -33.59
CA GLY A 296 39.33 19.34 -33.63
C GLY A 296 38.82 18.56 -32.41
N ASN A 297 38.08 19.20 -31.50
CA ASN A 297 37.48 18.54 -30.33
C ASN A 297 36.04 18.09 -30.61
N PRO A 298 35.65 16.88 -30.15
CA PRO A 298 34.27 16.42 -30.32
C PRO A 298 33.29 17.37 -29.60
N ILE A 299 32.28 17.84 -30.34
CA ILE A 299 31.19 18.65 -29.78
C ILE A 299 30.41 17.77 -28.83
N LYS A 300 30.45 18.08 -27.52
CA LYS A 300 29.55 17.42 -26.53
C LYS A 300 28.13 17.78 -26.93
N PRO A 301 27.24 16.79 -27.10
CA PRO A 301 25.83 17.08 -27.36
C PRO A 301 25.31 17.94 -26.21
N THR A 302 24.66 19.04 -26.55
CA THR A 302 23.89 19.85 -25.60
C THR A 302 22.89 18.91 -24.92
N PRO A 303 22.79 18.90 -23.57
CA PRO A 303 21.78 18.07 -22.92
C PRO A 303 20.43 18.44 -23.51
N ALA A 304 19.72 17.45 -24.05
CA ALA A 304 18.35 17.61 -24.48
C ALA A 304 17.56 18.20 -23.30
N PRO A 305 16.62 19.15 -23.54
CA PRO A 305 15.76 19.63 -22.48
C PRO A 305 15.12 18.40 -21.81
N ALA A 306 15.09 18.42 -20.47
CA ALA A 306 14.50 17.33 -19.70
C ALA A 306 13.14 16.96 -20.32
N PRO A 307 12.88 15.69 -20.63
CA PRO A 307 11.63 15.30 -21.26
C PRO A 307 10.49 15.80 -20.38
N VAL A 308 9.61 16.59 -20.97
CA VAL A 308 8.32 16.93 -20.36
C VAL A 308 7.68 15.59 -20.03
N VAL A 309 7.49 15.29 -18.76
CA VAL A 309 6.84 14.07 -18.30
C VAL A 309 5.42 14.12 -18.85
N GLU A 310 5.20 13.44 -19.97
CA GLU A 310 3.88 13.28 -20.54
C GLU A 310 3.06 12.49 -19.53
N GLN A 311 2.11 13.17 -18.86
CA GLN A 311 1.26 12.57 -17.84
C GLN A 311 0.59 11.35 -18.47
N ALA A 312 0.68 10.20 -17.80
CA ALA A 312 0.07 8.96 -18.28
C ALA A 312 -1.40 9.22 -18.61
N ARG A 313 -1.81 8.93 -19.86
CA ARG A 313 -3.18 9.14 -20.30
C ARG A 313 -4.12 8.28 -19.46
N LEU A 314 -5.10 8.93 -18.85
CA LEU A 314 -6.16 8.26 -18.11
C LEU A 314 -7.02 7.42 -19.05
N SER A 315 -7.61 6.33 -18.55
CA SER A 315 -8.71 5.64 -19.24
C SER A 315 -9.91 6.60 -19.39
N GLU A 316 -10.86 6.28 -20.26
CA GLU A 316 -12.10 7.05 -20.40
C GLU A 316 -12.82 7.19 -19.06
N GLY A 317 -12.94 6.09 -18.29
CA GLY A 317 -13.52 6.09 -16.96
C GLY A 317 -12.71 6.93 -15.96
N GLY A 318 -11.39 6.81 -15.97
CA GLY A 318 -10.49 7.65 -15.17
C GLY A 318 -10.62 9.13 -15.48
N GLN A 319 -10.79 9.50 -16.76
CA GLN A 319 -11.01 10.89 -17.16
C GLN A 319 -12.37 11.42 -16.68
N MET A 320 -13.43 10.60 -16.76
CA MET A 320 -14.75 10.96 -16.23
C MET A 320 -14.68 11.20 -14.72
N PHE A 321 -13.98 10.34 -13.99
CA PHE A 321 -13.78 10.49 -12.55
C PHE A 321 -12.95 11.74 -12.22
N ALA A 322 -11.86 12.00 -12.94
CA ALA A 322 -11.04 13.21 -12.79
C ALA A 322 -11.88 14.49 -12.98
N ASN A 323 -12.71 14.53 -14.02
CA ASN A 323 -13.59 15.66 -14.30
C ASN A 323 -14.60 15.89 -13.16
N ARG A 324 -15.13 14.81 -12.57
CA ARG A 324 -16.01 14.89 -11.40
C ARG A 324 -15.28 15.47 -10.18
N LEU A 325 -14.08 14.98 -9.87
CA LEU A 325 -13.27 15.51 -8.77
C LEU A 325 -12.95 16.99 -8.94
N GLN A 326 -12.55 17.41 -10.14
CA GLN A 326 -12.28 18.83 -10.45
C GLN A 326 -13.52 19.71 -10.28
N LYS A 327 -14.70 19.24 -10.72
CA LYS A 327 -15.96 19.94 -10.51
C LYS A 327 -16.26 20.11 -9.02
N ASN A 328 -16.12 19.06 -8.24
CA ASN A 328 -16.32 19.10 -6.80
C ASN A 328 -15.30 20.02 -6.12
N LEU A 329 -14.03 19.95 -6.50
CA LEU A 329 -12.96 20.80 -5.97
C LEU A 329 -13.23 22.28 -6.24
N LYS A 330 -13.72 22.62 -7.43
CA LYS A 330 -14.13 24.00 -7.76
C LYS A 330 -15.24 24.51 -6.85
N GLN A 331 -16.22 23.68 -6.55
CA GLN A 331 -17.38 24.05 -5.73
C GLN A 331 -17.03 24.05 -4.23
N LEU A 332 -16.57 22.91 -3.71
CA LEU A 332 -16.29 22.72 -2.27
C LEU A 332 -15.02 23.47 -1.84
N GLY A 333 -14.00 23.52 -2.68
CA GLY A 333 -12.77 24.27 -2.38
C GLY A 333 -12.99 25.78 -2.28
N LYS A 334 -14.01 26.34 -2.97
CA LYS A 334 -14.38 27.75 -2.78
C LYS A 334 -14.98 27.98 -1.38
N TRP A 335 -15.87 27.08 -0.96
CA TRP A 335 -16.46 27.12 0.38
C TRP A 335 -15.37 26.89 1.44
N ALA A 336 -14.57 25.84 1.32
CA ALA A 336 -13.54 25.48 2.28
C ALA A 336 -12.54 26.63 2.52
N ARG A 337 -12.09 27.31 1.45
CA ARG A 337 -11.21 28.49 1.57
C ARG A 337 -11.90 29.67 2.26
N LYS A 338 -13.18 29.92 1.96
CA LYS A 338 -13.95 30.99 2.58
C LYS A 338 -14.11 30.79 4.08
N ASP A 339 -14.39 29.56 4.50
CA ASP A 339 -14.70 29.22 5.88
C ASP A 339 -13.47 28.69 6.66
N GLY A 340 -12.29 28.68 6.04
CA GLY A 340 -11.02 28.23 6.67
C GLY A 340 -11.02 26.72 6.99
N VAL A 341 -11.68 25.90 6.15
CA VAL A 341 -11.77 24.46 6.31
C VAL A 341 -10.62 23.79 5.57
N GLU A 342 -9.72 23.14 6.30
CA GLU A 342 -8.55 22.43 5.75
C GLU A 342 -8.87 20.96 5.41
N CYS A 343 -9.69 20.31 6.22
CA CYS A 343 -10.04 18.89 6.07
C CYS A 343 -11.53 18.75 5.70
N TYR A 344 -11.83 18.15 4.53
CA TYR A 344 -13.20 17.99 4.07
C TYR A 344 -13.38 16.85 3.09
N ARG A 345 -14.60 16.33 2.97
CA ARG A 345 -14.98 15.32 1.99
C ARG A 345 -15.17 15.94 0.61
N LEU A 346 -14.36 15.52 -0.34
CA LEU A 346 -14.41 16.01 -1.72
C LEU A 346 -15.39 15.21 -2.59
N TYR A 347 -15.50 13.90 -2.34
CA TYR A 347 -16.29 12.97 -3.14
C TYR A 347 -16.88 11.88 -2.24
N ASP A 348 -18.15 11.53 -2.42
CA ASP A 348 -18.85 10.49 -1.67
C ASP A 348 -19.76 9.66 -2.60
N ALA A 349 -19.17 8.71 -3.33
CA ALA A 349 -19.87 7.84 -4.28
C ALA A 349 -20.78 8.61 -5.26
N ASP A 350 -20.35 9.77 -5.72
CA ASP A 350 -21.10 10.66 -6.63
C ASP A 350 -21.47 9.99 -7.96
N MET A 351 -20.69 9.01 -8.35
CA MET A 351 -20.89 8.19 -9.55
C MET A 351 -21.06 6.74 -9.11
N PRO A 352 -22.11 6.04 -9.58
CA PRO A 352 -22.38 4.64 -9.18
C PRO A 352 -21.22 3.67 -9.46
N GLU A 353 -20.43 3.97 -10.50
CA GLU A 353 -19.29 3.16 -10.92
C GLU A 353 -18.10 3.27 -9.96
N TYR A 354 -17.99 4.37 -9.20
CA TYR A 354 -16.86 4.68 -8.31
C TYR A 354 -17.35 4.77 -6.86
N SER A 355 -17.55 3.60 -6.25
CA SER A 355 -18.07 3.46 -4.88
C SER A 355 -16.97 3.70 -3.85
N MET A 356 -16.67 4.97 -3.60
CA MET A 356 -15.63 5.38 -2.65
C MET A 356 -15.91 6.76 -2.07
N ALA A 357 -15.25 7.09 -0.96
CA ALA A 357 -15.08 8.46 -0.50
C ALA A 357 -13.66 8.95 -0.81
N VAL A 358 -13.53 10.25 -1.11
CA VAL A 358 -12.25 10.95 -1.22
C VAL A 358 -12.27 12.13 -0.28
N ASP A 359 -11.44 12.08 0.75
CA ASP A 359 -11.31 13.09 1.79
C ASP A 359 -9.96 13.81 1.66
N LEU A 360 -9.96 15.13 1.79
CA LEU A 360 -8.74 15.94 1.83
C LEU A 360 -8.34 16.22 3.27
N TYR A 361 -7.03 16.13 3.55
CA TYR A 361 -6.39 16.48 4.83
C TYR A 361 -5.20 17.37 4.52
N GLY A 362 -5.42 18.66 4.36
CA GLY A 362 -4.42 19.59 3.83
C GLY A 362 -4.01 19.21 2.41
N ASP A 363 -2.75 18.84 2.22
CA ASP A 363 -2.17 18.39 0.95
C ASP A 363 -2.16 16.85 0.78
N TRP A 364 -2.77 16.12 1.69
CA TRP A 364 -2.96 14.66 1.63
C TRP A 364 -4.37 14.30 1.20
N VAL A 365 -4.48 13.18 0.51
CA VAL A 365 -5.75 12.60 0.05
C VAL A 365 -5.95 11.23 0.68
N HIS A 366 -7.06 11.06 1.36
CA HIS A 366 -7.49 9.77 1.91
C HIS A 366 -8.65 9.23 1.08
N VAL A 367 -8.46 8.06 0.50
CA VAL A 367 -9.47 7.36 -0.31
C VAL A 367 -9.98 6.16 0.46
N GLN A 368 -11.28 6.10 0.67
CA GLN A 368 -11.93 4.98 1.32
C GLN A 368 -12.84 4.25 0.33
N GLU A 369 -12.47 3.04 -0.08
CA GLU A 369 -13.28 2.19 -0.93
C GLU A 369 -14.47 1.64 -0.14
N TYR A 370 -15.67 1.79 -0.67
CA TYR A 370 -16.87 1.12 -0.17
C TYR A 370 -16.99 -0.27 -0.80
N ALA A 371 -17.49 -1.23 -0.03
CA ALA A 371 -17.75 -2.57 -0.57
C ALA A 371 -18.68 -2.47 -1.79
N ALA A 372 -18.21 -2.94 -2.93
CA ALA A 372 -19.01 -2.97 -4.15
C ALA A 372 -20.29 -3.81 -3.93
N PRO A 373 -21.43 -3.41 -4.51
CA PRO A 373 -22.64 -4.23 -4.53
C PRO A 373 -22.33 -5.62 -5.11
N LYS A 374 -22.98 -6.66 -4.58
CA LYS A 374 -22.79 -8.05 -5.05
C LYS A 374 -23.11 -8.27 -6.55
N SER A 375 -23.81 -7.33 -7.17
CA SER A 375 -24.14 -7.33 -8.60
C SER A 375 -23.01 -6.85 -9.51
N ILE A 376 -21.93 -6.28 -8.96
CA ILE A 376 -20.80 -5.78 -9.74
C ILE A 376 -19.73 -6.87 -9.79
N ASP A 377 -19.23 -7.17 -11.01
CA ASP A 377 -18.10 -8.06 -11.23
C ASP A 377 -16.88 -7.54 -10.45
N PRO A 378 -16.24 -8.36 -9.58
CA PRO A 378 -15.08 -7.96 -8.78
C PRO A 378 -13.92 -7.44 -9.61
N GLU A 379 -13.66 -7.98 -10.80
CA GLU A 379 -12.60 -7.51 -11.70
C GLU A 379 -12.89 -6.10 -12.23
N LYS A 380 -14.15 -5.82 -12.61
CA LYS A 380 -14.55 -4.47 -13.01
C LYS A 380 -14.49 -3.46 -11.87
N ALA A 381 -14.86 -3.86 -10.66
CA ALA A 381 -14.74 -3.00 -9.48
C ALA A 381 -13.26 -2.63 -9.22
N LYS A 382 -12.37 -3.61 -9.35
CA LYS A 382 -10.93 -3.42 -9.20
C LYS A 382 -10.34 -2.53 -10.30
N GLU A 383 -10.75 -2.70 -11.56
CA GLU A 383 -10.34 -1.82 -12.66
C GLU A 383 -10.73 -0.37 -12.41
N ARG A 384 -11.97 -0.13 -11.97
CA ARG A 384 -12.48 1.21 -11.63
C ARG A 384 -11.71 1.84 -10.47
N MET A 385 -11.36 1.04 -9.45
CA MET A 385 -10.52 1.52 -8.36
C MET A 385 -9.15 1.98 -8.88
N PHE A 386 -8.51 1.21 -9.73
CA PHE A 386 -7.24 1.60 -10.33
C PHE A 386 -7.36 2.87 -11.21
N ASP A 387 -8.44 3.00 -11.96
CA ASP A 387 -8.70 4.22 -12.74
C ASP A 387 -8.86 5.44 -11.85
N ALA A 388 -9.60 5.30 -10.74
CA ALA A 388 -9.76 6.38 -9.75
C ALA A 388 -8.43 6.78 -9.10
N ILE A 389 -7.62 5.79 -8.70
CA ILE A 389 -6.29 6.01 -8.11
C ILE A 389 -5.38 6.76 -9.07
N ALA A 390 -5.36 6.37 -10.35
CA ALA A 390 -4.56 7.04 -11.37
C ALA A 390 -5.03 8.48 -11.63
N ALA A 391 -6.33 8.73 -11.54
CA ALA A 391 -6.95 10.02 -11.82
C ALA A 391 -6.75 11.06 -10.70
N ILE A 392 -6.71 10.63 -9.44
CA ILE A 392 -6.68 11.53 -8.26
C ILE A 392 -5.50 12.52 -8.28
N PRO A 393 -4.24 12.11 -8.46
CA PRO A 393 -3.11 13.04 -8.47
C PRO A 393 -3.22 14.09 -9.56
N GLN A 394 -3.64 13.68 -10.76
CA GLN A 394 -3.78 14.57 -11.91
C GLN A 394 -4.94 15.56 -11.72
N ALA A 395 -6.08 15.07 -11.19
CA ALA A 395 -7.28 15.88 -10.98
C ALA A 395 -7.10 16.92 -9.88
N LEU A 396 -6.34 16.59 -8.82
CA LEU A 396 -6.19 17.42 -7.63
C LEU A 396 -4.84 18.16 -7.58
N GLY A 397 -3.88 17.84 -8.45
CA GLY A 397 -2.54 18.42 -8.42
C GLY A 397 -1.72 18.02 -7.18
N VAL A 398 -1.96 16.83 -6.63
CA VAL A 398 -1.26 16.32 -5.45
C VAL A 398 -0.19 15.32 -5.82
N ASP A 399 0.86 15.22 -5.00
CA ASP A 399 1.87 14.18 -5.14
C ASP A 399 1.21 12.80 -4.91
N LYS A 400 1.50 11.85 -5.79
CA LYS A 400 1.00 10.46 -5.70
C LYS A 400 1.34 9.79 -4.35
N ASN A 401 2.48 10.15 -3.74
CA ASN A 401 2.89 9.63 -2.44
C ASN A 401 2.05 10.17 -1.27
N LYS A 402 1.24 11.20 -1.52
CA LYS A 402 0.29 11.77 -0.56
C LYS A 402 -1.13 11.24 -0.70
N VAL A 403 -1.34 10.24 -1.55
CA VAL A 403 -2.63 9.54 -1.72
C VAL A 403 -2.61 8.24 -0.93
N VAL A 404 -3.43 8.16 0.11
CA VAL A 404 -3.57 6.99 0.98
C VAL A 404 -4.91 6.32 0.71
N ILE A 405 -4.90 5.00 0.47
CA ILE A 405 -6.10 4.24 0.13
C ILE A 405 -6.39 3.23 1.21
N LYS A 406 -7.65 3.15 1.63
CA LYS A 406 -8.16 2.13 2.54
C LYS A 406 -9.37 1.41 1.97
N ARG A 407 -9.41 0.10 2.14
CA ARG A 407 -10.58 -0.73 1.88
C ARG A 407 -11.39 -0.91 3.15
N ARG A 408 -12.68 -0.62 3.07
CA ARG A 408 -13.62 -0.92 4.15
C ARG A 408 -14.21 -2.32 3.91
N GLU A 409 -13.54 -3.35 4.40
CA GLU A 409 -14.16 -4.68 4.48
C GLU A 409 -15.21 -4.68 5.59
N ARG A 410 -16.31 -5.43 5.39
CA ARG A 410 -17.27 -5.71 6.47
C ARG A 410 -16.56 -6.54 7.54
N GLN A 411 -16.03 -5.87 8.54
CA GLN A 411 -15.42 -6.54 9.68
C GLN A 411 -16.50 -6.89 10.69
N SER A 412 -16.53 -8.15 11.12
CA SER A 412 -17.31 -8.61 12.27
C SER A 412 -16.37 -8.77 13.47
N GLY A 413 -16.70 -8.14 14.60
CA GLY A 413 -16.02 -8.36 15.87
C GLY A 413 -14.90 -7.37 16.23
N THR A 414 -14.00 -7.78 17.12
CA THR A 414 -12.95 -6.97 17.77
C THR A 414 -11.85 -6.41 16.85
N LYS A 415 -11.86 -6.73 15.57
CA LYS A 415 -10.85 -6.27 14.58
C LYS A 415 -10.91 -4.78 14.28
N GLN A 416 -12.02 -4.11 14.58
CA GLN A 416 -12.22 -2.68 14.30
C GLN A 416 -11.24 -1.76 15.03
N TYR A 417 -10.69 -2.21 16.17
CA TYR A 417 -9.78 -1.43 17.02
C TYR A 417 -8.31 -1.87 16.89
N GLN A 418 -8.00 -2.78 15.95
CA GLN A 418 -6.62 -3.25 15.76
C GLN A 418 -5.84 -2.30 14.84
N ARG A 419 -4.58 -2.06 15.19
CA ARG A 419 -3.63 -1.30 14.38
C ARG A 419 -3.35 -2.06 13.08
N GLN A 420 -3.57 -1.42 11.92
CA GLN A 420 -3.40 -2.03 10.60
C GLN A 420 -1.96 -1.95 10.08
N ALA A 421 -1.21 -0.93 10.49
CA ALA A 421 0.18 -0.72 10.14
C ALA A 421 0.98 -0.15 11.33
N THR A 422 2.30 -0.05 11.19
CA THR A 422 3.21 0.44 12.23
C THR A 422 4.10 1.58 11.75
N GLN A 423 3.67 2.34 10.75
CA GLN A 423 4.47 3.44 10.19
C GLN A 423 4.58 4.63 11.15
N GLY A 424 3.62 4.78 12.08
CA GLY A 424 3.67 5.80 13.14
C GLY A 424 3.54 7.24 12.63
N GLN A 425 3.11 7.44 11.38
CA GLN A 425 3.03 8.77 10.77
C GLN A 425 1.76 9.48 11.22
N PHE A 426 1.91 10.37 12.20
CA PHE A 426 0.89 11.33 12.55
C PHE A 426 1.12 12.64 11.80
N MET A 427 0.04 13.22 11.29
CA MET A 427 0.04 14.50 10.62
C MET A 427 -0.73 15.50 11.45
N GLU A 428 -0.29 16.75 11.42
CA GLU A 428 -0.97 17.88 12.05
C GLU A 428 -1.91 18.52 11.03
N VAL A 429 -3.17 18.73 11.41
CA VAL A 429 -4.18 19.45 10.64
C VAL A 429 -4.87 20.49 11.51
N SER A 430 -5.47 21.50 10.89
CA SER A 430 -6.13 22.60 11.59
C SER A 430 -7.64 22.59 11.39
N GLU A 431 -8.40 22.86 12.46
CA GLU A 431 -9.85 23.04 12.42
C GLU A 431 -10.28 24.04 13.49
N GLY A 432 -11.01 25.10 13.12
CA GLY A 432 -11.58 26.07 14.10
C GLY A 432 -10.54 26.74 15.01
N GLY A 433 -9.30 26.87 14.55
CA GLY A 433 -8.19 27.47 15.30
C GLY A 433 -7.54 26.55 16.32
N VAL A 434 -7.78 25.22 16.24
CA VAL A 434 -7.04 24.19 16.98
C VAL A 434 -6.24 23.32 16.02
N LYS A 435 -5.20 22.66 16.53
CA LYS A 435 -4.40 21.68 15.84
C LYS A 435 -4.79 20.29 16.28
N LEU A 436 -4.95 19.38 15.33
CA LEU A 436 -5.35 18.00 15.58
C LEU A 436 -4.40 17.05 14.88
N LEU A 437 -4.09 15.94 15.52
CA LEU A 437 -3.32 14.86 14.91
C LEU A 437 -4.25 13.92 14.17
N VAL A 438 -3.91 13.58 12.94
CA VAL A 438 -4.56 12.54 12.15
C VAL A 438 -3.54 11.48 11.73
N ASN A 439 -3.98 10.25 11.55
CA ASN A 439 -3.17 9.16 11.03
C ASN A 439 -3.95 8.45 9.92
N LEU A 440 -3.48 8.62 8.69
CA LEU A 440 -4.15 8.10 7.51
C LEU A 440 -3.77 6.64 7.20
N THR A 441 -2.75 6.07 7.85
CA THR A 441 -2.17 4.77 7.49
C THR A 441 -2.45 3.65 8.50
N ASP A 442 -2.29 3.91 9.80
CA ASP A 442 -2.15 2.86 10.80
C ASP A 442 -3.47 2.34 11.37
N TYR A 443 -4.52 3.15 11.36
CA TYR A 443 -5.81 2.85 11.97
C TYR A 443 -6.92 2.83 10.92
N LEU A 444 -8.03 2.17 11.21
CA LEU A 444 -9.19 2.15 10.31
C LEU A 444 -9.75 3.57 10.10
N ASP A 445 -9.96 4.29 11.20
CA ASP A 445 -10.41 5.68 11.19
C ASP A 445 -9.22 6.64 11.35
N THR A 446 -9.35 7.84 10.82
CA THR A 446 -8.24 8.79 10.68
C THR A 446 -7.89 9.57 11.95
N GLY A 447 -8.70 9.44 13.00
CA GLY A 447 -8.60 10.23 14.24
C GLY A 447 -9.45 11.50 14.24
N LEU A 448 -10.07 11.85 13.12
CA LEU A 448 -10.93 13.02 12.97
C LEU A 448 -12.16 12.69 12.12
N PHE A 449 -13.36 12.73 12.69
CA PHE A 449 -14.61 12.59 11.96
C PHE A 449 -15.00 13.94 11.33
N LEU A 450 -14.88 14.04 10.01
CA LEU A 450 -15.08 15.29 9.27
C LEU A 450 -16.51 15.82 9.34
N ASP A 451 -17.49 14.93 9.38
CA ASP A 451 -18.92 15.23 9.46
C ASP A 451 -19.35 15.90 10.78
N HIS A 452 -18.60 15.70 11.86
CA HIS A 452 -18.85 16.33 13.17
C HIS A 452 -18.25 17.73 13.32
N ARG A 453 -17.64 18.31 12.30
CA ARG A 453 -17.04 19.67 12.35
C ARG A 453 -18.00 20.72 12.86
N PRO A 454 -19.25 20.84 12.36
CA PRO A 454 -20.18 21.86 12.88
C PRO A 454 -20.54 21.66 14.35
N LEU A 455 -20.66 20.41 14.83
CA LEU A 455 -20.90 20.13 16.25
C LEU A 455 -19.70 20.55 17.11
N ARG A 456 -18.47 20.24 16.69
CA ARG A 456 -17.27 20.66 17.41
C ARG A 456 -17.16 22.18 17.50
N LEU A 457 -17.42 22.89 16.40
CA LEU A 457 -17.41 24.36 16.38
C LEU A 457 -18.52 24.97 17.25
N ARG A 458 -19.70 24.32 17.33
CA ARG A 458 -20.78 24.71 18.22
C ARG A 458 -20.38 24.53 19.69
N ILE A 459 -19.81 23.39 20.05
CA ILE A 459 -19.24 23.10 21.37
C ILE A 459 -18.22 24.16 21.74
N GLN A 460 -17.30 24.50 20.82
CA GLN A 460 -16.30 25.56 21.05
C GLN A 460 -16.92 26.91 21.39
N LYS A 461 -17.98 27.32 20.69
CA LYS A 461 -18.69 28.59 20.94
C LYS A 461 -19.40 28.61 22.29
N GLU A 462 -19.91 27.47 22.73
CA GLU A 462 -20.76 27.37 23.92
C GLU A 462 -19.97 27.00 25.20
N ALA A 463 -18.72 26.60 25.10
CA ALA A 463 -17.94 26.02 26.20
C ALA A 463 -17.42 27.05 27.23
N ALA A 464 -17.43 28.34 26.92
CA ALA A 464 -16.83 29.38 27.78
C ALA A 464 -17.31 29.32 29.23
N GLY A 465 -16.39 29.11 30.17
CA GLY A 465 -16.69 29.04 31.62
C GLY A 465 -17.39 27.76 32.08
N LYS A 466 -17.72 26.83 31.20
CA LYS A 466 -18.51 25.62 31.50
C LYS A 466 -17.60 24.44 31.86
N ARG A 467 -18.12 23.50 32.65
CA ARG A 467 -17.59 22.14 32.81
C ARG A 467 -18.12 21.31 31.65
N PHE A 468 -17.23 20.77 30.86
CA PHE A 468 -17.55 19.97 29.66
C PHE A 468 -17.31 18.49 29.91
N LEU A 469 -18.26 17.63 29.56
CA LEU A 469 -18.17 16.18 29.58
C LEU A 469 -18.25 15.63 28.16
N ASN A 470 -17.27 14.81 27.77
CA ASN A 470 -17.20 14.13 26.48
C ASN A 470 -17.21 12.62 26.68
N LEU A 471 -18.27 11.96 26.29
CA LEU A 471 -18.47 10.51 26.43
C LEU A 471 -18.29 9.80 25.09
N PHE A 472 -17.62 8.64 25.11
CA PHE A 472 -17.10 7.98 23.91
C PHE A 472 -16.18 8.92 23.14
N CYS A 473 -15.24 9.52 23.87
CA CYS A 473 -14.51 10.70 23.40
C CYS A 473 -13.56 10.44 22.23
N TYR A 474 -13.24 9.19 21.92
CA TYR A 474 -12.32 8.80 20.86
C TYR A 474 -10.97 9.52 21.02
N THR A 475 -10.50 10.29 20.03
CA THR A 475 -9.28 11.09 20.09
C THR A 475 -9.47 12.46 20.75
N ALA A 476 -10.63 12.68 21.37
CA ALA A 476 -11.05 13.87 22.12
C ALA A 476 -11.02 15.18 21.30
N THR A 477 -11.29 15.14 20.00
CA THR A 477 -11.31 16.35 19.16
C THR A 477 -12.35 17.36 19.66
N ALA A 478 -13.54 16.92 20.10
CA ALA A 478 -14.56 17.79 20.69
C ALA A 478 -14.07 18.45 21.99
N THR A 479 -13.28 17.74 22.80
CA THR A 479 -12.68 18.26 24.03
C THR A 479 -11.65 19.35 23.75
N VAL A 480 -10.82 19.16 22.72
CA VAL A 480 -9.86 20.19 22.27
C VAL A 480 -10.60 21.47 21.87
N HIS A 481 -11.71 21.34 21.15
CA HIS A 481 -12.57 22.48 20.79
C HIS A 481 -13.22 23.14 22.02
N ALA A 482 -13.72 22.37 22.98
CA ALA A 482 -14.26 22.90 24.22
C ALA A 482 -13.20 23.66 25.03
N ALA A 483 -11.98 23.09 25.14
CA ALA A 483 -10.87 23.76 25.82
C ALA A 483 -10.47 25.07 25.11
N LYS A 484 -10.41 25.08 23.77
CA LYS A 484 -10.18 26.28 22.95
C LYS A 484 -11.26 27.33 23.17
N GLY A 485 -12.50 26.89 23.32
CA GLY A 485 -13.66 27.76 23.60
C GLY A 485 -13.70 28.32 25.03
N GLY A 486 -12.72 27.99 25.87
CA GLY A 486 -12.61 28.52 27.23
C GLY A 486 -13.40 27.71 28.26
N ALA A 487 -13.59 26.41 28.05
CA ALA A 487 -14.14 25.52 29.08
C ALA A 487 -13.35 25.65 30.39
N ARG A 488 -14.08 25.74 31.52
CA ARG A 488 -13.44 25.82 32.85
C ARG A 488 -12.71 24.55 33.19
N THR A 489 -13.29 23.40 32.91
CA THR A 489 -12.69 22.06 33.02
C THR A 489 -13.30 21.15 31.94
N THR A 490 -12.58 20.12 31.54
CA THR A 490 -13.12 19.07 30.68
C THR A 490 -12.87 17.69 31.28
N THR A 491 -13.84 16.79 31.12
CA THR A 491 -13.69 15.37 31.43
C THR A 491 -14.03 14.57 30.17
N SER A 492 -13.17 13.65 29.77
CA SER A 492 -13.34 12.81 28.58
C SER A 492 -13.21 11.35 28.95
N VAL A 493 -14.17 10.53 28.55
CA VAL A 493 -14.26 9.12 28.91
C VAL A 493 -14.25 8.27 27.64
N ASP A 494 -13.35 7.28 27.59
CA ASP A 494 -13.30 6.28 26.53
C ASP A 494 -12.73 4.95 27.06
N LEU A 495 -13.15 3.85 26.48
CA LEU A 495 -12.68 2.52 26.85
C LEU A 495 -11.25 2.24 26.33
N SER A 496 -10.86 2.88 25.25
CA SER A 496 -9.62 2.63 24.51
C SER A 496 -8.44 3.44 25.03
N LYS A 497 -7.50 2.78 25.68
CA LYS A 497 -6.23 3.42 26.07
C LYS A 497 -5.51 4.07 24.88
N THR A 498 -5.51 3.42 23.73
CA THR A 498 -4.86 3.95 22.51
C THR A 498 -5.45 5.29 22.08
N TYR A 499 -6.77 5.41 22.12
CA TYR A 499 -7.45 6.67 21.77
C TYR A 499 -7.26 7.74 22.84
N LEU A 500 -7.22 7.37 24.10
CA LEU A 500 -6.89 8.32 25.18
C LEU A 500 -5.43 8.81 25.12
N ASP A 501 -4.50 7.97 24.73
CA ASP A 501 -3.12 8.40 24.48
C ASP A 501 -3.03 9.37 23.27
N TRP A 502 -3.85 9.16 22.25
CA TRP A 502 -3.99 10.10 21.14
C TRP A 502 -4.68 11.40 21.58
N ALA A 503 -5.74 11.31 22.37
CA ALA A 503 -6.42 12.46 22.98
C ALA A 503 -5.46 13.34 23.80
N ARG A 504 -4.59 12.70 24.61
CA ARG A 504 -3.56 13.42 25.38
C ARG A 504 -2.60 14.19 24.47
N ARG A 505 -2.20 13.59 23.36
CA ARG A 505 -1.35 14.26 22.37
C ARG A 505 -2.05 15.44 21.70
N ASN A 506 -3.34 15.30 21.36
CA ASN A 506 -4.15 16.38 20.80
C ASN A 506 -4.27 17.56 21.78
N LEU A 507 -4.52 17.30 23.05
CA LEU A 507 -4.57 18.34 24.10
C LEU A 507 -3.21 19.01 24.27
N SER A 508 -2.13 18.24 24.37
CA SER A 508 -0.75 18.75 24.53
C SER A 508 -0.31 19.61 23.35
N LEU A 509 -0.69 19.22 22.13
CA LEU A 509 -0.38 19.97 20.90
C LEU A 509 -0.94 21.40 20.92
N ASN A 510 -2.06 21.61 21.66
CA ASN A 510 -2.72 22.91 21.81
C ASN A 510 -2.40 23.60 23.15
N GLY A 511 -1.53 23.04 23.98
CA GLY A 511 -1.18 23.59 25.29
C GLY A 511 -2.29 23.45 26.35
N PHE A 512 -3.19 22.48 26.20
CA PHE A 512 -4.35 22.26 27.09
C PHE A 512 -4.15 21.06 28.03
N SER A 513 -3.04 20.95 28.78
CA SER A 513 -2.75 19.76 29.57
C SER A 513 -3.42 19.73 30.96
N ASP A 514 -3.51 20.85 31.66
CA ASP A 514 -3.67 20.82 33.12
C ASP A 514 -5.10 20.77 33.67
N LYS A 515 -6.11 21.09 32.83
CA LYS A 515 -7.52 21.17 33.25
C LYS A 515 -8.41 20.13 32.56
N ASN A 516 -7.77 19.16 31.88
CA ASN A 516 -8.47 18.21 31.01
C ASN A 516 -8.23 16.79 31.51
N ARG A 517 -9.25 16.19 32.13
CA ARG A 517 -9.21 14.81 32.63
C ARG A 517 -9.52 13.83 31.50
N LEU A 518 -8.69 12.81 31.38
CA LEU A 518 -8.90 11.67 30.48
C LEU A 518 -9.07 10.40 31.32
N GLU A 519 -10.26 9.82 31.26
CA GLU A 519 -10.67 8.68 32.08
C GLU A 519 -10.84 7.44 31.19
N GLN A 520 -10.14 6.35 31.55
CA GLN A 520 -10.34 5.09 30.87
C GLN A 520 -11.42 4.28 31.58
N GLY A 521 -12.54 4.03 30.92
CA GLY A 521 -13.64 3.28 31.51
C GLY A 521 -14.76 2.96 30.54
N ASP A 522 -15.60 2.01 30.93
CA ASP A 522 -16.91 1.82 30.33
C ASP A 522 -17.79 3.00 30.65
N VAL A 523 -18.36 3.66 29.62
CA VAL A 523 -19.12 4.90 29.78
C VAL A 523 -20.37 4.71 30.64
N MET A 524 -21.07 3.58 30.52
CA MET A 524 -22.29 3.30 31.30
C MET A 524 -21.96 3.12 32.79
N ALA A 525 -20.92 2.32 33.09
CA ALA A 525 -20.45 2.11 34.45
C ALA A 525 -19.89 3.40 35.05
N TRP A 526 -19.10 4.15 34.29
CA TRP A 526 -18.51 5.41 34.71
C TRP A 526 -19.60 6.45 35.06
N LEU A 527 -20.64 6.60 34.23
CA LEU A 527 -21.78 7.52 34.50
C LEU A 527 -22.57 7.12 35.74
N ALA A 528 -22.71 5.84 36.02
CA ALA A 528 -23.41 5.36 37.22
C ALA A 528 -22.66 5.75 38.51
N GLU A 529 -21.35 5.82 38.48
CA GLU A 529 -20.49 6.15 39.63
C GLU A 529 -20.21 7.67 39.75
N ASP A 530 -20.14 8.38 38.61
CA ASP A 530 -19.82 9.82 38.59
C ASP A 530 -20.85 10.64 39.39
N ARG A 531 -20.39 11.64 40.11
CA ARG A 531 -21.23 12.60 40.87
C ARG A 531 -20.98 14.05 40.43
N GLY A 532 -20.25 14.23 39.31
CA GLY A 532 -20.00 15.53 38.73
C GLY A 532 -21.28 16.16 38.14
N GLU A 533 -21.25 17.46 38.00
CA GLU A 533 -22.29 18.22 37.29
C GLU A 533 -21.63 18.98 36.15
N TYR A 534 -22.29 19.01 35.00
CA TYR A 534 -21.76 19.59 33.77
C TYR A 534 -22.75 20.52 33.11
N GLU A 535 -22.30 21.65 32.63
CA GLU A 535 -23.08 22.62 31.88
C GLU A 535 -23.14 22.30 30.38
N LEU A 536 -22.21 21.44 29.90
CA LEU A 536 -22.18 21.03 28.50
C LEU A 536 -21.72 19.56 28.43
N ILE A 537 -22.53 18.72 27.77
CA ILE A 537 -22.21 17.29 27.57
C ILE A 537 -22.26 16.97 26.08
N PHE A 538 -21.32 16.16 25.61
CA PHE A 538 -21.35 15.60 24.27
C PHE A 538 -21.22 14.07 24.33
N ILE A 539 -22.07 13.38 23.56
CA ILE A 539 -22.14 11.92 23.49
C ILE A 539 -22.23 11.50 22.04
N ASP A 540 -21.25 10.69 21.59
CA ASP A 540 -21.23 10.11 20.25
C ASP A 540 -20.85 8.61 20.33
N PRO A 541 -21.79 7.73 20.71
CA PRO A 541 -21.52 6.33 20.95
C PRO A 541 -21.34 5.57 19.64
N PRO A 542 -20.54 4.49 19.65
CA PRO A 542 -20.49 3.56 18.53
C PRO A 542 -21.86 2.89 18.33
N THR A 543 -22.20 2.53 17.08
CA THR A 543 -23.43 1.79 16.80
C THR A 543 -23.51 0.50 17.59
N PHE A 544 -22.37 -0.16 17.75
CA PHE A 544 -22.24 -1.44 18.45
C PHE A 544 -20.84 -1.59 19.06
N SER A 545 -20.74 -2.06 20.30
CA SER A 545 -19.46 -2.35 20.96
C SER A 545 -19.54 -3.67 21.72
N ASN A 546 -18.56 -4.57 21.46
CA ASN A 546 -18.43 -5.89 22.10
C ASN A 546 -17.05 -6.09 22.73
N SER A 547 -16.48 -5.08 23.33
CA SER A 547 -15.15 -5.17 23.95
C SER A 547 -15.14 -6.20 25.10
N LYS A 548 -14.06 -7.03 25.17
CA LYS A 548 -13.82 -7.96 26.29
C LYS A 548 -13.70 -7.27 27.66
N ARG A 549 -13.64 -5.94 27.71
CA ARG A 549 -13.52 -5.12 28.92
C ARG A 549 -14.84 -4.52 29.38
N MET A 550 -15.92 -4.81 28.66
CA MET A 550 -17.29 -4.40 29.05
C MET A 550 -18.02 -5.55 29.75
N GLU A 551 -18.81 -5.26 30.73
CA GLU A 551 -19.79 -6.20 31.31
C GLU A 551 -21.04 -6.27 30.40
N GLY A 552 -20.85 -6.69 29.15
CA GLY A 552 -21.94 -6.81 28.18
C GLY A 552 -21.62 -6.20 26.81
N ILE A 553 -22.61 -6.22 25.95
CA ILE A 553 -22.56 -5.66 24.58
C ILE A 553 -23.38 -4.38 24.58
N PHE A 554 -22.75 -3.26 24.22
CA PHE A 554 -23.47 -2.00 24.00
C PHE A 554 -24.07 -1.97 22.58
N ASP A 555 -25.35 -1.60 22.48
CA ASP A 555 -26.06 -1.35 21.23
C ASP A 555 -26.80 -0.03 21.35
N VAL A 556 -26.50 0.94 20.49
CA VAL A 556 -27.03 2.31 20.58
C VAL A 556 -28.56 2.35 20.51
N GLN A 557 -29.17 1.50 19.68
CA GLN A 557 -30.65 1.49 19.57
C GLN A 557 -31.30 0.96 20.84
N ARG A 558 -30.73 -0.03 21.48
CA ARG A 558 -31.24 -0.65 22.70
C ARG A 558 -30.98 0.21 23.94
N ASP A 559 -29.73 0.75 24.03
CA ASP A 559 -29.19 1.24 25.29
C ASP A 559 -29.24 2.79 25.42
N HIS A 560 -29.63 3.52 24.33
CA HIS A 560 -29.57 4.98 24.31
C HIS A 560 -30.46 5.64 25.37
N VAL A 561 -31.59 5.04 25.74
CA VAL A 561 -32.49 5.62 26.76
C VAL A 561 -31.76 5.65 28.11
N GLN A 562 -31.19 4.52 28.52
CA GLN A 562 -30.45 4.44 29.78
C GLN A 562 -29.21 5.34 29.77
N LEU A 563 -28.48 5.38 28.65
CA LEU A 563 -27.30 6.24 28.49
C LEU A 563 -27.67 7.72 28.66
N LEU A 564 -28.70 8.15 27.96
CA LEU A 564 -29.16 9.54 28.02
C LEU A 564 -29.73 9.92 29.40
N ASP A 565 -30.47 9.03 30.07
CA ASP A 565 -30.95 9.28 31.43
C ASP A 565 -29.81 9.46 32.43
N LEU A 566 -28.81 8.61 32.38
CA LEU A 566 -27.62 8.73 33.22
C LEU A 566 -26.85 10.02 32.96
N ALA A 567 -26.72 10.42 31.71
CA ALA A 567 -26.03 11.66 31.34
C ALA A 567 -26.85 12.90 31.70
N MET A 568 -28.14 12.87 31.48
CA MET A 568 -29.04 13.98 31.86
C MET A 568 -29.10 14.19 33.37
N ALA A 569 -28.94 13.13 34.18
CA ALA A 569 -28.80 13.24 35.64
C ALA A 569 -27.53 13.98 36.10
N ARG A 570 -26.56 14.16 35.21
CA ARG A 570 -25.30 14.93 35.42
C ARG A 570 -25.40 16.36 34.84
N LEU A 571 -26.50 16.68 34.15
CA LEU A 571 -26.65 17.99 33.50
C LEU A 571 -27.16 19.03 34.53
N THR A 572 -26.54 20.20 34.56
CA THR A 572 -27.05 21.33 35.37
C THR A 572 -28.36 21.86 34.80
N LYS A 573 -29.12 22.65 35.62
CA LYS A 573 -30.44 23.16 35.26
C LYS A 573 -30.46 23.87 33.90
N ASP A 574 -29.44 24.70 33.62
CA ASP A 574 -29.34 25.46 32.37
C ASP A 574 -28.34 24.80 31.38
N GLY A 575 -28.00 23.54 31.61
CA GLY A 575 -27.06 22.80 30.81
C GLY A 575 -27.62 22.31 29.49
N VAL A 576 -26.74 21.96 28.58
CA VAL A 576 -27.06 21.42 27.27
C VAL A 576 -26.31 20.12 27.04
N LEU A 577 -27.00 19.11 26.53
CA LEU A 577 -26.44 17.86 26.08
C LEU A 577 -26.61 17.71 24.56
N TYR A 578 -25.53 17.41 23.85
CA TYR A 578 -25.56 17.03 22.46
C TYR A 578 -25.36 15.52 22.35
N PHE A 579 -26.30 14.84 21.69
CA PHE A 579 -26.23 13.42 21.37
C PHE A 579 -26.15 13.25 19.87
N SER A 580 -25.19 12.46 19.39
CA SER A 580 -25.01 12.13 17.98
C SER A 580 -24.85 10.62 17.81
N ASN A 581 -25.24 10.08 16.66
CA ASN A 581 -24.84 8.74 16.24
C ASN A 581 -24.93 8.58 14.71
N ASN A 582 -24.24 7.58 14.17
CA ASN A 582 -24.17 7.27 12.75
C ASN A 582 -25.01 6.04 12.34
N PHE A 583 -25.85 5.51 13.20
CA PHE A 583 -26.71 4.39 12.88
C PHE A 583 -27.89 4.82 12.00
N ARG A 584 -27.86 4.45 10.71
CA ARG A 584 -28.85 4.93 9.71
C ARG A 584 -30.31 4.60 10.02
N LYS A 585 -30.56 3.55 10.81
CA LYS A 585 -31.91 3.11 11.23
C LYS A 585 -32.23 3.51 12.65
N PHE A 586 -31.45 4.40 13.26
CA PHE A 586 -31.66 4.83 14.62
C PHE A 586 -32.98 5.59 14.74
N GLU A 587 -33.77 5.22 15.75
CA GLU A 587 -35.01 5.89 16.16
C GLU A 587 -34.86 6.29 17.62
N LEU A 588 -34.99 7.58 17.88
CA LEU A 588 -34.96 8.10 19.24
C LEU A 588 -36.27 7.71 19.96
N ASP A 589 -36.15 7.15 21.17
CA ASP A 589 -37.29 6.73 21.95
C ASP A 589 -38.16 7.93 22.39
N GLU A 590 -39.45 7.85 22.12
CA GLU A 590 -40.42 8.94 22.41
C GLU A 590 -40.51 9.27 23.91
N SER A 591 -40.20 8.34 24.80
CA SER A 591 -40.18 8.55 26.24
C SER A 591 -39.23 9.64 26.69
N LEU A 592 -38.13 9.84 25.93
CA LEU A 592 -37.16 10.90 26.21
C LEU A 592 -37.74 12.29 25.98
N ALA A 593 -38.56 12.47 24.92
CA ALA A 593 -39.26 13.73 24.66
C ALA A 593 -40.34 14.03 25.72
N ALA A 594 -40.87 13.01 26.41
CA ALA A 594 -41.76 13.22 27.55
C ALA A 594 -41.05 13.77 28.79
N ARG A 595 -39.78 13.42 29.00
CA ARG A 595 -38.96 13.77 30.20
C ARG A 595 -38.10 15.01 30.01
N TYR A 596 -37.59 15.21 28.82
CA TYR A 596 -36.62 16.25 28.50
C TYR A 596 -37.13 17.15 27.36
N GLN A 597 -36.52 18.33 27.22
CA GLN A 597 -36.68 19.12 26.03
C GLN A 597 -35.73 18.60 24.98
N VAL A 598 -36.23 18.12 23.85
CA VAL A 598 -35.46 17.47 22.79
C VAL A 598 -35.69 18.18 21.46
N GLU A 599 -34.61 18.52 20.79
CA GLU A 599 -34.61 19.14 19.47
C GLU A 599 -33.67 18.35 18.54
N GLU A 600 -34.17 17.87 17.40
CA GLU A 600 -33.32 17.29 16.36
C GLU A 600 -32.64 18.41 15.59
N ILE A 601 -31.32 18.42 15.61
CA ILE A 601 -30.47 19.45 14.99
C ILE A 601 -29.64 18.94 13.80
N SER A 602 -29.90 17.74 13.32
CA SER A 602 -29.11 17.06 12.26
C SER A 602 -28.83 17.96 11.06
N ALA A 603 -29.88 18.67 10.55
CA ALA A 603 -29.72 19.55 9.38
C ALA A 603 -28.74 20.71 9.61
N SER A 604 -28.62 21.21 10.84
CA SER A 604 -27.74 22.32 11.21
C SER A 604 -26.33 21.88 11.60
N THR A 605 -26.07 20.57 11.60
CA THR A 605 -24.78 19.96 11.95
C THR A 605 -24.05 19.34 10.76
N LEU A 606 -24.53 19.60 9.54
CA LEU A 606 -23.93 19.13 8.31
C LEU A 606 -23.41 20.29 7.46
N ASP A 607 -22.15 20.22 7.09
CA ASP A 607 -21.51 21.14 6.16
C ASP A 607 -21.76 20.76 4.68
N PRO A 608 -21.48 21.64 3.71
CA PRO A 608 -21.68 21.39 2.29
C PRO A 608 -21.01 20.13 1.74
N ASP A 609 -19.91 19.70 2.32
CA ASP A 609 -19.16 18.50 1.94
C ASP A 609 -19.92 17.19 2.25
N PHE A 610 -20.90 17.23 3.15
CA PHE A 610 -21.80 16.11 3.46
C PHE A 610 -23.24 16.31 2.97
N ALA A 611 -23.53 17.35 2.20
CA ALA A 611 -24.88 17.66 1.72
C ALA A 611 -25.56 16.50 0.95
N ARG A 612 -24.77 15.61 0.31
CA ARG A 612 -25.27 14.43 -0.40
C ARG A 612 -25.58 13.25 0.50
N ASN A 613 -24.96 13.18 1.67
CA ASN A 613 -25.14 12.10 2.64
C ASN A 613 -25.71 12.62 3.95
N GLN A 614 -26.92 13.16 3.90
CA GLN A 614 -27.61 13.76 5.05
C GLN A 614 -27.85 12.78 6.21
N LYS A 615 -27.66 11.49 5.99
CA LYS A 615 -27.75 10.42 6.99
C LYS A 615 -26.40 9.91 7.44
N ILE A 616 -25.33 10.69 7.26
CA ILE A 616 -23.98 10.31 7.73
C ILE A 616 -23.95 10.23 9.26
N HIS A 617 -24.62 11.17 9.93
CA HIS A 617 -24.99 11.12 11.34
C HIS A 617 -26.35 11.79 11.56
N ARG A 618 -26.93 11.56 12.74
CA ARG A 618 -28.04 12.34 13.27
C ARG A 618 -27.64 12.93 14.61
N ALA A 619 -28.16 14.12 14.93
CA ALA A 619 -27.81 14.84 16.15
C ALA A 619 -29.02 15.46 16.80
N TRP A 620 -29.05 15.42 18.14
CA TRP A 620 -30.09 16.00 18.98
C TRP A 620 -29.48 16.87 20.07
N ARG A 621 -30.21 17.92 20.41
CA ARG A 621 -29.93 18.78 21.54
C ARG A 621 -30.94 18.48 22.65
N PHE A 622 -30.46 18.21 23.86
CA PHE A 622 -31.26 17.96 25.05
C PHE A 622 -31.03 19.06 26.08
N SER A 623 -32.09 19.40 26.82
CA SER A 623 -32.04 20.22 28.04
C SER A 623 -33.12 19.76 29.03
N LEU A 624 -32.94 20.13 30.30
CA LEU A 624 -33.95 19.88 31.31
C LEU A 624 -35.19 20.71 31.01
N ARG A 625 -36.37 20.17 31.33
CA ARG A 625 -37.61 20.94 31.31
C ARG A 625 -37.57 21.87 32.51
N GLY A 626 -37.88 23.16 32.29
CA GLY A 626 -37.94 24.18 33.32
C GLY A 626 -39.03 23.96 34.35
#